data_2e317427d7a68cf16c866abddb6fe405
#
_entry.id   2e317427d7a68cf16c866abddb6fe405
#
_cell.length_a   1.000
_cell.length_b   1.000
_cell.length_c   1.000
_cell.angle_alpha   90.00
_cell.angle_beta   90.00
_cell.angle_gamma   90.00
#
_symmetry.space_group_name_H-M   'P 1'
#
loop_
_entity.id
_entity.type
_entity.pdbx_description
1 polymer ?
#
loop_
_entity_poly.entity_id
_entity_poly.type
_entity_poly.pdbx_seq_one_letter_code
_entity_poly.pdbx_strand_id
1 'polypeptide(L)' 'MVINDKEAEDLGLTRELMLRRFHKNKPVYIGSTKYMITDVIQNIGGYASYKLVRRIDRQ' A
#
# COMPACT_ATOMS: atom_id res chain seq x y z
N MET A 1 2.90 -9.33 -0.44
CA MET A 1 3.51 -8.50 -1.50
C MET A 1 4.12 -7.25 -0.88
N VAL A 2 5.28 -6.87 -1.35
CA VAL A 2 5.92 -5.64 -0.88
C VAL A 2 6.17 -4.76 -2.09
N ILE A 3 5.75 -3.51 -2.01
CA ILE A 3 6.02 -2.53 -3.06
C ILE A 3 6.67 -1.30 -2.42
N ASN A 4 7.51 -0.61 -3.19
CA ASN A 4 8.14 0.62 -2.71
C ASN A 4 7.36 1.85 -3.22
N ASP A 5 7.77 3.03 -2.75
CA ASP A 5 7.14 4.29 -3.13
C ASP A 5 7.02 4.48 -4.64
N LYS A 6 8.08 4.11 -5.36
CA LYS A 6 8.09 4.33 -6.80
C LYS A 6 7.09 3.40 -7.50
N GLU A 7 7.06 2.15 -7.08
CA GLU A 7 6.11 1.19 -7.62
C GLU A 7 4.67 1.60 -7.32
N ALA A 8 4.44 2.07 -6.09
CA ALA A 8 3.12 2.55 -5.70
C ALA A 8 2.72 3.77 -6.54
N GLU A 9 3.64 4.69 -6.75
CA GLU A 9 3.39 5.88 -7.55
C GLU A 9 3.03 5.52 -8.99
N ASP A 10 3.72 4.54 -9.56
CA ASP A 10 3.43 4.05 -10.91
C ASP A 10 2.02 3.48 -11.01
N LEU A 11 1.47 3.03 -9.88
CA LEU A 11 0.10 2.51 -9.80
C LEU A 11 -0.91 3.59 -9.42
N GLY A 12 -0.48 4.84 -9.31
CA GLY A 12 -1.34 5.93 -8.92
C GLY A 12 -1.56 6.05 -7.42
N LEU A 13 -0.75 5.34 -6.62
CA LEU A 13 -0.87 5.33 -5.16
C LEU A 13 0.26 6.18 -4.58
N THR A 14 -0.05 7.42 -4.24
CA THR A 14 0.96 8.32 -3.66
C THR A 14 1.29 7.89 -2.24
N ARG A 15 2.45 8.33 -1.74
CA ARG A 15 2.85 8.08 -0.36
C ARG A 15 1.78 8.60 0.62
N GLU A 16 1.28 9.79 0.37
CA GLU A 16 0.26 10.38 1.23
C GLU A 16 -0.98 9.52 1.29
N LEU A 17 -1.44 9.02 0.15
CA LEU A 17 -2.59 8.15 0.09
C LEU A 17 -2.34 6.84 0.83
N MET A 18 -1.16 6.22 0.61
CA MET A 18 -0.82 4.96 1.26
C MET A 18 -0.78 5.11 2.78
N LEU A 19 -0.16 6.17 3.28
CA LEU A 19 -0.09 6.41 4.71
C LEU A 19 -1.46 6.69 5.31
N ARG A 20 -2.28 7.44 4.62
CA ARG A 20 -3.64 7.72 5.08
C ARG A 20 -4.46 6.44 5.19
N ARG A 21 -4.39 5.59 4.18
CA ARG A 21 -5.11 4.31 4.19
C ARG A 21 -4.61 3.41 5.30
N PHE A 22 -3.30 3.38 5.49
CA PHE A 22 -2.69 2.59 6.55
C PHE A 22 -3.18 3.03 7.94
N HIS A 23 -3.15 4.33 8.21
CA HIS A 23 -3.56 4.86 9.51
C HIS A 23 -5.04 4.65 9.78
N LYS A 24 -5.86 4.64 8.74
CA LYS A 24 -7.30 4.47 8.88
C LYS A 24 -7.77 3.02 8.72
N ASN A 25 -6.84 2.10 8.55
CA ASN A 25 -7.15 0.69 8.28
C ASN A 25 -8.07 0.53 7.07
N LYS A 26 -7.81 1.30 6.02
CA LYS A 26 -8.59 1.25 4.80
C LYS A 26 -7.82 0.48 3.73
N PRO A 27 -8.53 -0.22 2.84
CA PRO A 27 -7.86 -0.96 1.78
C PRO A 27 -7.37 -0.05 0.66
N VAL A 28 -6.43 -0.56 -0.11
CA VAL A 28 -6.02 0.05 -1.37
C VAL A 28 -6.34 -0.94 -2.49
N TYR A 29 -6.54 -0.42 -3.68
CA TYR A 29 -6.89 -1.23 -4.84
C TYR A 29 -5.80 -1.12 -5.89
N ILE A 30 -5.34 -2.27 -6.37
CA ILE A 30 -4.41 -2.34 -7.49
C ILE A 30 -5.16 -3.07 -8.59
N GLY A 31 -5.54 -2.34 -9.62
CA GLY A 31 -6.49 -2.84 -10.58
C GLY A 31 -7.82 -3.09 -9.89
N SER A 32 -8.32 -4.29 -9.95
CA SER A 32 -9.57 -4.68 -9.28
C SER A 32 -9.32 -5.49 -8.00
N THR A 33 -8.07 -5.62 -7.60
CA THR A 33 -7.72 -6.44 -6.43
C THR A 33 -7.58 -5.56 -5.20
N LYS A 34 -8.19 -6.00 -4.12
CA LYS A 34 -8.20 -5.30 -2.84
C LYS A 34 -7.04 -5.77 -1.98
N TYR A 35 -6.28 -4.84 -1.46
CA TYR A 35 -5.16 -5.12 -0.55
C TYR A 35 -5.29 -4.29 0.71
N MET A 36 -4.80 -4.86 1.83
CA MET A 36 -4.64 -4.11 3.07
C MET A 36 -3.16 -3.86 3.28
N ILE A 37 -2.82 -2.66 3.71
CA ILE A 37 -1.45 -2.31 4.08
C ILE A 37 -1.25 -2.80 5.51
N THR A 38 -0.33 -3.75 5.69
CA THR A 38 -0.09 -4.32 7.02
C THR A 38 1.12 -3.69 7.70
N ASP A 39 2.02 -3.08 6.93
CA ASP A 39 3.19 -2.44 7.50
C ASP A 39 3.75 -1.40 6.53
N VAL A 40 4.40 -0.39 7.08
CA VAL A 40 5.10 0.62 6.31
C VAL A 40 6.51 0.68 6.83
N ILE A 41 7.48 0.43 5.95
CA ILE A 41 8.88 0.37 6.29
C ILE A 41 9.60 1.56 5.69
N GLN A 42 10.20 2.39 6.55
CA GLN A 42 11.02 3.51 6.09
C GLN A 42 12.42 3.00 5.79
N ASN A 43 12.86 3.22 4.57
CA ASN A 43 14.20 2.82 4.16
C ASN A 43 15.16 4.02 4.24
N ILE A 44 16.43 3.71 4.44
CA ILE A 44 17.49 4.71 4.34
C ILE A 44 17.51 5.18 2.89
N GLY A 45 17.51 6.48 2.67
CA GLY A 45 17.48 7.01 1.31
C GLY A 45 16.14 7.60 0.91
N GLY A 46 15.17 7.61 1.82
CA GLY A 46 13.95 8.36 1.63
C GLY A 46 12.78 7.62 0.97
N TYR A 47 12.97 6.37 0.59
CA TYR A 47 11.87 5.58 0.04
C TYR A 47 11.23 4.75 1.14
N ALA A 48 9.91 4.65 1.13
CA ALA A 48 9.20 3.74 1.98
C ALA A 48 8.81 2.50 1.20
N SER A 49 8.68 1.38 1.91
CA SER A 49 8.15 0.14 1.36
C SER A 49 6.89 -0.20 2.10
N TYR A 50 5.94 -0.80 1.40
CA TYR A 50 4.63 -1.12 1.96
C TYR A 50 4.39 -2.60 1.84
N LYS A 51 4.04 -3.24 2.95
CA LYS A 51 3.62 -4.64 2.94
C LYS A 51 2.12 -4.69 2.71
N LEU A 52 1.73 -5.43 1.68
CA LEU A 52 0.34 -5.54 1.28
C LEU A 52 -0.09 -6.99 1.37
N VAL A 53 -1.28 -7.20 1.91
CA VAL A 53 -1.90 -8.52 1.98
C VAL A 53 -3.18 -8.47 1.16
N ARG A 54 -3.28 -9.40 0.22
CA ARG A 54 -4.46 -9.51 -0.62
C ARG A 54 -5.66 -9.93 0.24
N ARG A 55 -6.75 -9.21 0.07
CA ARG A 55 -8.01 -9.53 0.74
C ARG A 55 -9.01 -10.01 -0.27
N ILE A 56 -9.68 -11.08 0.07
CA ILE A 56 -10.77 -11.62 -0.74
C ILE A 56 -12.05 -11.35 0.02
N ASP A 57 -12.96 -10.62 -0.62
CA ASP A 57 -14.27 -10.36 -0.04
C ASP A 57 -15.08 -11.64 -0.12
N ARG A 58 -15.49 -12.10 1.03
CA ARG A 58 -16.40 -13.25 1.10
C ARG A 58 -17.77 -12.76 1.49
N GLN A 59 -18.70 -13.23 0.75
CA GLN A 59 -20.11 -12.93 0.99
C GLN A 59 -20.69 -13.94 1.96
#